data_4abda3cd4816030f887e6eb26699e8d2
#
_entry.id   4abda3cd4816030f887e6eb26699e8d2
#
_cell.length_a   1.000
_cell.length_b   1.000
_cell.length_c   1.000
_cell.angle_alpha   90.00
_cell.angle_beta   90.00
_cell.angle_gamma   90.00
#
_symmetry.space_group_name_H-M   'P 1'
#
loop_
_entity.id
_entity.type
_entity.pdbx_description
1 polymer ?
#
loop_
_entity_poly.entity_id
_entity_poly.type
_entity_poly.pdbx_seq_one_letter_code
_entity_poly.pdbx_strand_id
1 'polypeptide(L)'
;MANPWRGEVALVIDGQRRVMRLTLGALAELESSLRDDSLVALVERFEAGSASTRDVLALIVAGLRGGGWQGGSRDLLSAEIEGGPLAAARAAAALLAHAFALPEAQSDGGL
;
A
#
# COMPACT_ATOMS: atom_id res chain seq x y z
N MET A 1 -13.09 10.89 -3.57
CA MET A 1 -12.16 10.39 -4.58
C MET A 1 -10.74 10.37 -4.01
N ALA A 2 -10.00 9.33 -4.32
CA ALA A 2 -8.62 9.24 -3.84
C ALA A 2 -7.79 10.35 -4.46
N ASN A 3 -6.89 10.90 -3.67
CA ASN A 3 -6.05 12.01 -4.09
C ASN A 3 -4.60 11.56 -4.17
N PRO A 4 -4.07 11.33 -5.38
CA PRO A 4 -2.68 10.84 -5.52
C PRO A 4 -1.65 11.81 -4.96
N TRP A 5 -1.96 13.12 -4.94
CA TRP A 5 -1.04 14.11 -4.38
C TRP A 5 -0.85 13.91 -2.88
N ARG A 6 -1.82 13.26 -2.24
CA ARG A 6 -1.74 12.94 -0.80
C ARG A 6 -1.34 11.49 -0.58
N GLY A 7 -0.95 10.79 -1.64
CA GLY A 7 -0.55 9.40 -1.54
C GLY A 7 -1.71 8.44 -1.39
N GLU A 8 -2.91 8.86 -1.77
CA GLU A 8 -4.10 8.04 -1.61
C GLU A 8 -4.31 7.11 -2.80
N VAL A 9 -4.73 5.88 -2.50
CA VAL A 9 -5.05 4.88 -3.50
C VAL A 9 -6.37 4.24 -3.10
N ALA A 10 -7.30 4.11 -4.04
CA ALA A 10 -8.59 3.51 -3.75
C ALA A 10 -8.62 2.06 -4.18
N LEU A 11 -9.39 1.26 -3.44
CA LEU A 11 -9.61 -0.15 -3.75
C LEU A 11 -11.02 -0.49 -3.28
N VAL A 12 -11.75 -1.25 -4.09
CA VAL A 12 -13.10 -1.66 -3.72
C VAL A 12 -13.01 -3.04 -3.08
N ILE A 13 -13.44 -3.13 -1.83
CA ILE A 13 -13.36 -4.35 -1.03
C ILE A 13 -14.76 -4.65 -0.50
N ASP A 14 -15.27 -5.84 -0.83
CA ASP A 14 -16.62 -6.26 -0.44
C ASP A 14 -17.65 -5.22 -0.84
N GLY A 15 -17.50 -4.65 -2.04
CA GLY A 15 -18.44 -3.69 -2.57
C GLY A 15 -18.30 -2.29 -2.02
N GLN A 16 -17.35 -2.04 -1.14
CA GLN A 16 -17.13 -0.73 -0.56
C GLN A 16 -15.82 -0.13 -1.02
N ARG A 17 -15.90 1.10 -1.49
CA ARG A 17 -14.71 1.82 -1.91
C ARG A 17 -13.94 2.27 -0.67
N ARG A 18 -12.70 1.82 -0.57
CA ARG A 18 -11.82 2.19 0.54
C ARG A 18 -10.66 3.02 0.02
N VAL A 19 -10.34 4.09 0.73
CA VAL A 19 -9.18 4.91 0.39
C VAL A 19 -8.04 4.52 1.32
N MET A 20 -6.91 4.21 0.71
CA MET A 20 -5.73 3.74 1.43
C MET A 20 -4.63 4.78 1.35
N ARG A 21 -3.74 4.76 2.34
CA ARG A 21 -2.63 5.68 2.39
C ARG A 21 -1.57 5.14 3.34
N LEU A 22 -0.30 5.25 2.94
CA LEU A 22 0.79 4.85 3.82
C LEU A 22 1.29 6.08 4.58
N THR A 23 0.73 6.28 5.76
CA THR A 23 1.22 7.30 6.68
C THR A 23 2.50 6.80 7.33
N LEU A 24 3.19 7.67 8.04
CA LEU A 24 4.39 7.26 8.77
C LEU A 24 4.07 6.15 9.76
N GLY A 25 2.93 6.27 10.46
CA GLY A 25 2.51 5.21 11.38
C GLY A 25 2.22 3.91 10.67
N ALA A 26 1.58 3.99 9.50
CA ALA A 26 1.30 2.79 8.71
C ALA A 26 2.60 2.15 8.23
N LEU A 27 3.59 2.95 7.84
CA LEU A 27 4.89 2.43 7.44
C LEU A 27 5.59 1.73 8.60
N ALA A 28 5.49 2.30 9.79
CA ALA A 28 6.09 1.68 10.97
C ALA A 28 5.43 0.34 11.28
N GLU A 29 4.10 0.26 11.17
CA GLU A 29 3.40 -0.99 11.37
C GLU A 29 3.77 -2.01 10.30
N LEU A 30 3.89 -1.54 9.07
CA LEU A 30 4.27 -2.40 7.96
C LEU A 30 5.65 -3.01 8.20
N GLU A 31 6.61 -2.18 8.55
CA GLU A 31 7.96 -2.65 8.80
C GLU A 31 7.99 -3.66 9.93
N SER A 32 7.21 -3.40 10.97
CA SER A 32 7.12 -4.32 12.10
C SER A 32 6.57 -5.69 11.66
N SER A 33 5.64 -5.70 10.71
CA SER A 33 5.03 -6.95 10.25
C SER A 33 5.95 -7.75 9.32
N LEU A 34 6.99 -7.12 8.79
CA LEU A 34 7.91 -7.79 7.87
C LEU A 34 8.96 -8.62 8.61
N ARG A 35 9.04 -8.46 9.91
CA ARG A 35 9.98 -9.19 10.75
C ARG A 35 11.43 -8.91 10.35
N ASP A 36 12.08 -9.90 9.72
CA ASP A 36 13.49 -9.79 9.37
C ASP A 36 13.73 -8.98 8.11
N ASP A 37 12.68 -8.70 7.36
CA ASP A 37 12.80 -7.92 6.14
C ASP A 37 12.75 -6.44 6.46
N SER A 38 13.24 -5.65 5.53
CA SER A 38 13.18 -4.19 5.63
C SER A 38 12.20 -3.66 4.59
N LEU A 39 11.83 -2.41 4.75
CA LEU A 39 11.01 -1.74 3.73
C LEU A 39 11.74 -1.67 2.40
N VAL A 40 13.06 -1.51 2.44
CA VAL A 40 13.85 -1.47 1.21
C VAL A 40 13.74 -2.78 0.46
N ALA A 41 13.84 -3.90 1.18
CA ALA A 41 13.72 -5.21 0.56
C ALA A 41 12.33 -5.40 -0.06
N LEU A 42 11.30 -4.90 0.61
CA LEU A 42 9.94 -4.97 0.09
C LEU A 42 9.81 -4.18 -1.21
N VAL A 43 10.34 -2.97 -1.23
CA VAL A 43 10.33 -2.13 -2.43
C VAL A 43 11.05 -2.84 -3.56
N GLU A 44 12.19 -3.44 -3.27
CA GLU A 44 12.96 -4.16 -4.29
C GLU A 44 12.18 -5.32 -4.89
N ARG A 45 11.45 -6.05 -4.05
CA ARG A 45 10.64 -7.15 -4.55
C ARG A 45 9.54 -6.66 -5.49
N PHE A 46 8.94 -5.53 -5.17
CA PHE A 46 7.91 -4.97 -6.05
C PHE A 46 8.51 -4.48 -7.35
N GLU A 47 9.66 -3.85 -7.30
CA GLU A 47 10.32 -3.37 -8.52
C GLU A 47 10.76 -4.54 -9.41
N ALA A 48 11.17 -5.63 -8.80
CA ALA A 48 11.60 -6.81 -9.56
C ALA A 48 10.45 -7.67 -10.04
N GLY A 49 9.22 -7.37 -9.62
CA GLY A 49 8.08 -8.19 -9.97
C GLY A 49 8.02 -9.50 -9.21
N SER A 50 8.74 -9.59 -8.08
CA SER A 50 8.81 -10.81 -7.28
C SER A 50 8.07 -10.71 -5.96
N ALA A 51 7.23 -9.69 -5.80
CA ALA A 51 6.44 -9.54 -4.57
C ALA A 51 5.48 -10.71 -4.41
N SER A 52 5.38 -11.20 -3.18
CA SER A 52 4.50 -12.32 -2.88
C SER A 52 3.11 -11.83 -2.53
N THR A 53 2.15 -12.77 -2.50
CA THR A 53 0.80 -12.45 -2.04
C THR A 53 0.84 -11.90 -0.62
N ARG A 54 1.73 -12.42 0.21
CA ARG A 54 1.88 -11.95 1.57
C ARG A 54 2.34 -10.49 1.59
N ASP A 55 3.25 -10.13 0.68
CA ASP A 55 3.71 -8.74 0.56
C ASP A 55 2.55 -7.83 0.18
N VAL A 56 1.73 -8.27 -0.78
CA VAL A 56 0.57 -7.50 -1.21
C VAL A 56 -0.40 -7.31 -0.05
N LEU A 57 -0.69 -8.40 0.65
CA LEU A 57 -1.61 -8.35 1.79
C LEU A 57 -1.12 -7.37 2.85
N ALA A 58 0.16 -7.44 3.19
CA ALA A 58 0.73 -6.56 4.21
C ALA A 58 0.58 -5.08 3.81
N LEU A 59 0.82 -4.78 2.55
CA LEU A 59 0.69 -3.41 2.06
C LEU A 59 -0.75 -2.92 2.06
N ILE A 60 -1.68 -3.77 1.64
CA ILE A 60 -3.08 -3.38 1.61
C ILE A 60 -3.57 -3.12 3.04
N VAL A 61 -3.23 -4.00 3.98
CA VAL A 61 -3.62 -3.79 5.38
C VAL A 61 -3.04 -2.48 5.91
N ALA A 62 -1.74 -2.24 5.66
CA ALA A 62 -1.11 -1.01 6.13
C ALA A 62 -1.77 0.21 5.52
N GLY A 63 -2.07 0.15 4.22
CA GLY A 63 -2.72 1.27 3.54
C GLY A 63 -4.12 1.54 4.06
N LEU A 64 -4.88 0.48 4.29
CA LEU A 64 -6.23 0.62 4.84
C LEU A 64 -6.18 1.24 6.23
N ARG A 65 -5.27 0.75 7.07
CA ARG A 65 -5.15 1.28 8.42
C ARG A 65 -4.67 2.73 8.40
N GLY A 66 -3.79 3.07 7.47
CA GLY A 66 -3.36 4.45 7.28
C GLY A 66 -4.50 5.35 6.83
N GLY A 67 -5.51 4.78 6.19
CA GLY A 67 -6.71 5.50 5.79
C GLY A 67 -7.82 5.49 6.83
N GLY A 68 -7.56 4.90 8.00
CA GLY A 68 -8.53 4.91 9.08
C GLY A 68 -9.25 3.60 9.35
N TRP A 69 -9.01 2.59 8.55
CA TRP A 69 -9.64 1.28 8.74
C TRP A 69 -9.04 0.60 9.96
N GLN A 70 -9.87 -0.10 10.72
CA GLN A 70 -9.43 -0.68 11.99
C GLN A 70 -9.32 -2.20 11.97
N GLY A 71 -9.41 -2.81 10.81
CA GLY A 71 -9.27 -4.25 10.69
C GLY A 71 -7.83 -4.69 10.58
N GLY A 72 -7.65 -5.97 10.36
CA GLY A 72 -6.32 -6.58 10.20
C GLY A 72 -6.29 -7.56 9.04
N SER A 73 -5.15 -8.24 8.89
CA SER A 73 -4.94 -9.19 7.79
C SER A 73 -6.04 -10.23 7.71
N ARG A 74 -6.47 -10.71 8.86
CA ARG A 74 -7.45 -11.77 8.90
C ARG A 74 -8.76 -11.37 8.25
N ASP A 75 -9.11 -10.10 8.37
CA ASP A 75 -10.36 -9.60 7.79
C ASP A 75 -10.33 -9.57 6.27
N LEU A 76 -9.13 -9.56 5.68
CA LEU A 76 -9.00 -9.53 4.23
C LEU A 76 -8.85 -10.91 3.60
N LEU A 77 -8.59 -11.94 4.40
CA LEU A 77 -8.31 -13.26 3.82
C LEU A 77 -9.46 -13.80 2.99
N SER A 78 -10.69 -13.47 3.36
CA SER A 78 -11.86 -13.91 2.61
C SER A 78 -12.60 -12.76 1.95
N ALA A 79 -12.03 -11.57 1.94
CA ALA A 79 -12.67 -10.41 1.34
C ALA A 79 -12.61 -10.50 -0.17
N GLU A 80 -13.62 -9.93 -0.80
CA GLU A 80 -13.68 -9.88 -2.25
C GLU A 80 -13.18 -8.54 -2.73
N ILE A 81 -12.17 -8.57 -3.57
CA ILE A 81 -11.56 -7.35 -4.10
C ILE A 81 -11.96 -7.20 -5.55
N GLU A 82 -12.55 -6.06 -5.88
CA GLU A 82 -12.95 -5.80 -7.24
C GLU A 82 -11.71 -5.76 -8.13
N GLY A 83 -11.73 -6.52 -9.20
CA GLY A 83 -10.57 -6.66 -10.07
C GLY A 83 -9.62 -7.76 -9.63
N GLY A 84 -9.89 -8.41 -8.50
CA GLY A 84 -9.16 -9.58 -8.04
C GLY A 84 -7.75 -9.30 -7.54
N PRO A 85 -6.94 -10.36 -7.46
CA PRO A 85 -5.57 -10.22 -6.94
C PRO A 85 -4.70 -9.24 -7.72
N LEU A 86 -4.94 -9.11 -9.03
CA LEU A 86 -4.16 -8.18 -9.83
C LEU A 86 -4.44 -6.74 -9.43
N ALA A 87 -5.71 -6.42 -9.16
CA ALA A 87 -6.06 -5.08 -8.71
C ALA A 87 -5.42 -4.80 -7.35
N ALA A 88 -5.41 -5.79 -6.46
CA ALA A 88 -4.77 -5.64 -5.17
C ALA A 88 -3.27 -5.40 -5.32
N ALA A 89 -2.62 -6.16 -6.20
CA ALA A 89 -1.19 -6.00 -6.43
C ALA A 89 -0.86 -4.63 -6.99
N ARG A 90 -1.67 -4.15 -7.92
CA ARG A 90 -1.47 -2.81 -8.50
C ARG A 90 -1.65 -1.73 -7.46
N ALA A 91 -2.66 -1.88 -6.61
CA ALA A 91 -2.90 -0.91 -5.55
C ALA A 91 -1.75 -0.88 -4.56
N ALA A 92 -1.23 -2.07 -4.21
CA ALA A 92 -0.08 -2.16 -3.31
C ALA A 92 1.14 -1.47 -3.91
N ALA A 93 1.40 -1.71 -5.20
CA ALA A 93 2.52 -1.06 -5.87
C ALA A 93 2.36 0.45 -5.90
N ALA A 94 1.13 0.92 -6.14
CA ALA A 94 0.86 2.35 -6.16
C ALA A 94 1.08 2.97 -4.78
N LEU A 95 0.69 2.27 -3.71
CA LEU A 95 0.93 2.76 -2.37
C LEU A 95 2.42 2.95 -2.11
N LEU A 96 3.22 1.96 -2.51
CA LEU A 96 4.67 2.07 -2.34
C LEU A 96 5.24 3.21 -3.17
N ALA A 97 4.79 3.34 -4.41
CA ALA A 97 5.28 4.39 -5.28
C ALA A 97 5.01 5.77 -4.70
N HIS A 98 3.82 5.97 -4.15
CA HIS A 98 3.50 7.25 -3.54
C HIS A 98 4.32 7.50 -2.27
N ALA A 99 4.49 6.46 -1.46
CA ALA A 99 5.20 6.61 -0.19
C ALA A 99 6.68 6.91 -0.39
N PHE A 100 7.26 6.36 -1.46
CA PHE A 100 8.69 6.51 -1.71
C PHE A 100 8.99 7.35 -2.94
N ALA A 101 8.03 8.17 -3.37
CA ALA A 101 8.28 9.11 -4.45
C ALA A 101 9.40 10.04 -4.05
N LEU A 102 10.35 10.23 -4.96
CA LEU A 102 11.49 11.05 -4.65
C LEU A 102 11.13 12.53 -4.66
N PRO A 103 11.62 13.27 -3.68
CA PRO A 103 11.36 14.71 -3.65
C PRO A 103 11.85 15.45 -4.86
N GLU A 104 12.75 14.86 -5.62
CA GLU A 104 13.29 15.53 -6.79
C GLU A 104 12.20 15.93 -7.78
N ALA A 105 11.16 15.12 -7.87
CA ALA A 105 10.05 15.47 -8.75
C ALA A 105 9.38 16.75 -8.29
N GLN A 106 9.49 17.04 -7.02
CA GLN A 106 8.94 18.24 -6.42
C GLN A 106 9.95 19.36 -6.41
N SER A 107 11.20 19.00 -6.12
CA SER A 107 12.23 20.02 -6.02
C SER A 107 12.51 20.67 -7.34
N ASP A 108 12.34 19.94 -8.42
CA ASP A 108 12.49 20.55 -9.74
C ASP A 108 11.54 21.70 -9.91
N GLY A 109 10.34 21.53 -9.46
CA GLY A 109 9.37 22.60 -9.54
C GLY A 109 9.66 23.68 -8.53
N GLY A 110 10.32 23.34 -7.46
CA GLY A 110 10.60 24.27 -6.39
C GLY A 110 11.82 25.13 -6.61
N LEU A 111 12.59 24.72 -7.55
CA LEU A 111 13.82 25.48 -7.82
C LEU A 111 13.72 26.28 -9.10
#